data_b9538db7b60eb0bec060a05c42bb8137
#
_entry.id   b9538db7b60eb0bec060a05c42bb8137
#
_cell.length_a   1.000
_cell.length_b   1.000
_cell.length_c   1.000
_cell.angle_alpha   90.00
_cell.angle_beta   90.00
_cell.angle_gamma   90.00
#
_symmetry.space_group_name_H-M   'P 1'
#
loop_
_entity.id
_entity.type
_entity.pdbx_description
1 polymer ?
#
loop_
_entity_poly.entity_id
_entity_poly.type
_entity_poly.pdbx_seq_one_letter_code
_entity_poly.pdbx_strand_id
1 'polypeptide(L)'
;MISSRNARAPLNLALASLMAMGLGACGSMGGGFGGFGGSQPVEVAEPPPPPEVPATIRAEEIVGRWGLASYMNPADRSRTEKAALSQCKNPYVIGAGASGGVIMHLADQATPQELRLKGSPGGKNYIGPAGPIAEQDREIVSFDGRVLVTRFLDKDAATRYGNMVYVRCSPRA
;
A
#
# COMPACT_ATOMS: atom_id res chain seq x y z
N MET A 1 44.54 21.55 -9.04
CA MET A 1 44.62 21.71 -10.48
C MET A 1 43.69 20.74 -11.14
N ILE A 2 42.86 21.29 -12.06
CA ILE A 2 42.00 20.67 -13.07
C ILE A 2 40.62 20.23 -12.57
N SER A 3 39.77 21.08 -12.59
CA SER A 3 38.56 21.56 -13.28
C SER A 3 38.07 20.68 -14.43
N SER A 4 36.82 20.17 -14.33
CA SER A 4 35.97 19.87 -15.48
C SER A 4 34.50 20.03 -15.11
N ARG A 5 33.97 21.17 -15.50
CA ARG A 5 32.55 21.46 -15.62
C ARG A 5 32.04 20.77 -16.89
N ASN A 6 30.94 20.03 -16.79
CA ASN A 6 30.12 19.73 -17.97
C ASN A 6 28.64 20.05 -17.64
N ALA A 7 28.30 21.28 -18.00
CA ALA A 7 26.93 21.71 -18.19
C ALA A 7 26.44 21.16 -19.54
N ARG A 8 25.29 20.53 -19.57
CA ARG A 8 24.49 20.35 -20.80
C ARG A 8 23.06 20.76 -20.51
N ALA A 9 22.67 21.74 -21.26
CA ALA A 9 21.40 22.45 -21.26
C ALA A 9 20.23 21.63 -21.85
N PRO A 10 18.98 22.12 -21.67
CA PRO A 10 17.76 21.37 -21.97
C PRO A 10 17.38 21.52 -23.45
N LEU A 11 16.83 20.46 -24.02
CA LEU A 11 16.18 20.51 -25.33
C LEU A 11 14.66 20.46 -25.13
N ASN A 12 14.05 21.66 -25.19
CA ASN A 12 12.63 21.85 -25.35
C ASN A 12 12.21 21.34 -26.72
N LEU A 13 11.30 20.40 -26.78
CA LEU A 13 10.53 20.10 -27.99
C LEU A 13 9.05 20.32 -27.69
N ALA A 14 8.58 21.49 -28.10
CA ALA A 14 7.18 21.82 -28.24
C ALA A 14 6.65 21.09 -29.49
N LEU A 15 5.61 20.30 -29.35
CA LEU A 15 4.82 19.82 -30.47
C LEU A 15 3.36 20.23 -30.22
N ALA A 16 2.98 21.26 -30.94
CA ALA A 16 1.61 21.69 -31.14
C ALA A 16 0.99 20.80 -32.23
N SER A 17 -0.22 20.31 -32.01
CA SER A 17 -1.12 19.78 -33.08
C SER A 17 -2.54 19.99 -32.64
N LEU A 18 -3.14 20.99 -33.13
CA LEU A 18 -4.26 21.23 -34.06
C LEU A 18 -5.46 20.26 -33.90
N MET A 19 -6.51 20.89 -33.46
CA MET A 19 -7.92 20.91 -33.87
C MET A 19 -8.39 19.91 -34.93
N ALA A 20 -9.48 19.22 -34.59
CA ALA A 20 -10.55 18.94 -35.56
C ALA A 20 -11.92 19.03 -34.86
N MET A 21 -12.60 20.14 -35.11
CA MET A 21 -14.03 20.30 -34.89
C MET A 21 -14.77 19.40 -35.90
N GLY A 22 -15.65 18.55 -35.41
CA GLY A 22 -16.62 17.84 -36.18
C GLY A 22 -18.03 18.17 -35.67
N LEU A 23 -18.62 19.23 -36.20
CA LEU A 23 -20.07 19.44 -36.13
C LEU A 23 -20.71 18.47 -37.10
N GLY A 24 -21.51 17.59 -36.60
CA GLY A 24 -22.45 16.80 -37.38
C GLY A 24 -23.85 17.03 -36.87
N ALA A 25 -24.54 17.94 -37.53
CA ALA A 25 -25.93 18.29 -37.27
C ALA A 25 -26.87 17.44 -38.14
N CYS A 26 -28.12 17.35 -37.68
CA CYS A 26 -29.37 17.13 -38.40
C CYS A 26 -29.64 15.68 -38.88
N GLY A 27 -30.67 15.12 -38.38
CA GLY A 27 -32.07 15.40 -38.66
C GLY A 27 -32.65 14.21 -39.37
N SER A 28 -33.71 13.70 -38.91
CA SER A 28 -34.86 13.41 -39.75
C SER A 28 -35.96 12.74 -38.95
N MET A 29 -37.10 13.39 -38.98
CA MET A 29 -38.39 12.80 -38.72
C MET A 29 -38.62 11.56 -39.63
N GLY A 30 -39.20 10.53 -39.07
CA GLY A 30 -39.72 9.41 -39.81
C GLY A 30 -40.43 8.48 -38.86
N GLY A 31 -41.74 8.55 -38.80
CA GLY A 31 -42.60 7.65 -38.05
C GLY A 31 -42.48 6.23 -38.54
N GLY A 32 -42.65 5.29 -37.63
CA GLY A 32 -42.73 3.88 -37.95
C GLY A 32 -43.00 3.07 -36.69
N PHE A 33 -44.21 2.62 -36.54
CA PHE A 33 -44.69 1.60 -35.62
C PHE A 33 -43.73 0.38 -35.58
N GLY A 34 -43.35 -0.07 -34.42
CA GLY A 34 -42.66 -1.33 -34.25
C GLY A 34 -42.19 -1.48 -32.83
N GLY A 35 -43.04 -2.00 -31.94
CA GLY A 35 -42.66 -2.38 -30.58
C GLY A 35 -41.66 -3.54 -30.61
N PHE A 36 -40.44 -3.24 -30.37
CA PHE A 36 -39.46 -4.22 -29.89
C PHE A 36 -39.07 -3.78 -28.49
N GLY A 37 -39.52 -4.55 -27.50
CA GLY A 37 -39.09 -4.42 -26.14
C GLY A 37 -37.57 -4.56 -26.09
N GLY A 38 -36.90 -3.44 -26.06
CA GLY A 38 -35.50 -3.38 -25.74
C GLY A 38 -35.36 -3.81 -24.28
N SER A 39 -35.00 -5.06 -24.08
CA SER A 39 -34.48 -5.50 -22.79
C SER A 39 -33.24 -4.66 -22.50
N GLN A 40 -33.37 -3.63 -21.69
CA GLN A 40 -32.21 -2.96 -21.11
C GLN A 40 -31.40 -4.06 -20.41
N PRO A 41 -30.07 -4.14 -20.62
CA PRO A 41 -29.25 -5.01 -19.82
C PRO A 41 -29.53 -4.63 -18.37
N VAL A 42 -30.05 -5.55 -17.59
CA VAL A 42 -30.16 -5.40 -16.17
C VAL A 42 -28.69 -5.32 -15.70
N GLU A 43 -28.23 -4.11 -15.38
CA GLU A 43 -26.99 -3.89 -14.70
C GLU A 43 -27.12 -4.64 -13.35
N VAL A 44 -26.53 -5.83 -13.31
CA VAL A 44 -26.49 -6.62 -12.08
C VAL A 44 -25.63 -5.80 -11.12
N ALA A 45 -26.27 -5.12 -10.19
CA ALA A 45 -25.58 -4.39 -9.14
C ALA A 45 -24.60 -5.36 -8.47
N GLU A 46 -23.32 -5.04 -8.55
CA GLU A 46 -22.26 -5.79 -7.87
C GLU A 46 -22.62 -5.87 -6.38
N PRO A 47 -22.61 -7.07 -5.79
CA PRO A 47 -22.97 -7.20 -4.38
C PRO A 47 -22.08 -6.28 -3.54
N PRO A 48 -22.62 -5.62 -2.52
CA PRO A 48 -21.86 -4.73 -1.67
C PRO A 48 -20.64 -5.48 -1.10
N PRO A 49 -19.46 -4.83 -1.02
CA PRO A 49 -18.27 -5.45 -0.48
C PRO A 49 -18.56 -5.98 0.94
N PRO A 50 -17.98 -7.13 1.31
CA PRO A 50 -18.13 -7.67 2.65
C PRO A 50 -17.75 -6.63 3.71
N PRO A 51 -18.43 -6.58 4.86
CA PRO A 51 -18.09 -5.65 5.93
C PRO A 51 -16.64 -5.86 6.38
N GLU A 52 -15.88 -4.77 6.48
CA GLU A 52 -14.51 -4.81 6.97
C GLU A 52 -14.49 -5.24 8.44
N VAL A 53 -13.69 -6.26 8.75
CA VAL A 53 -13.46 -6.69 10.13
C VAL A 53 -12.41 -5.77 10.76
N PRO A 54 -12.70 -5.10 11.88
CA PRO A 54 -11.73 -4.25 12.55
C PRO A 54 -10.49 -5.06 13.00
N ALA A 55 -9.32 -4.46 12.90
CA ALA A 55 -8.10 -5.02 13.48
C ALA A 55 -8.21 -4.98 15.03
N THR A 56 -7.59 -5.95 15.67
CA THR A 56 -7.47 -5.97 17.15
C THR A 56 -6.29 -5.13 17.64
N ILE A 57 -5.34 -4.80 16.74
CA ILE A 57 -4.20 -3.92 16.98
C ILE A 57 -4.56 -2.53 16.43
N ARG A 58 -4.37 -1.50 17.23
CA ARG A 58 -4.64 -0.11 16.83
C ARG A 58 -3.41 0.52 16.19
N ALA A 59 -3.63 1.47 15.27
CA ALA A 59 -2.57 2.18 14.57
C ALA A 59 -1.58 2.84 15.55
N GLU A 60 -2.09 3.46 16.61
CA GLU A 60 -1.28 4.16 17.62
C GLU A 60 -0.32 3.22 18.34
N GLU A 61 -0.65 1.93 18.38
CA GLU A 61 0.21 0.93 19.05
C GLU A 61 1.48 0.62 18.27
N ILE A 62 1.46 0.82 16.95
CA ILE A 62 2.62 0.56 16.10
C ILE A 62 3.35 1.83 15.63
N VAL A 63 2.73 3.01 15.78
CA VAL A 63 3.43 4.28 15.53
C VAL A 63 4.67 4.40 16.40
N GLY A 64 5.79 4.87 15.81
CA GLY A 64 7.02 5.08 16.54
C GLY A 64 8.29 4.84 15.72
N ARG A 65 9.41 4.73 16.44
CA ARG A 65 10.75 4.49 15.87
C ARG A 65 11.16 3.04 16.10
N TRP A 66 11.58 2.39 15.04
CA TRP A 66 11.83 0.96 15.04
C TRP A 66 13.18 0.62 14.42
N GLY A 67 13.94 -0.24 15.04
CA GLY A 67 15.03 -0.93 14.37
C GLY A 67 14.45 -2.02 13.48
N LEU A 68 14.95 -2.16 12.26
CA LEU A 68 14.40 -3.05 11.24
C LEU A 68 15.43 -4.07 10.77
N ALA A 69 15.02 -5.33 10.74
CA ALA A 69 15.75 -6.45 10.13
C ALA A 69 14.77 -7.49 9.59
N SER A 70 15.27 -8.57 8.98
CA SER A 70 14.40 -9.64 8.50
C SER A 70 15.05 -11.02 8.64
N TYR A 71 14.22 -12.07 8.67
CA TYR A 71 14.66 -13.46 8.66
C TYR A 71 13.80 -14.32 7.74
N MET A 72 14.44 -15.34 7.14
CA MET A 72 13.78 -16.38 6.37
C MET A 72 13.49 -17.61 7.24
N ASN A 73 14.48 -18.02 8.04
CA ASN A 73 14.35 -19.17 8.90
C ASN A 73 13.85 -18.74 10.30
N PRO A 74 12.75 -19.33 10.81
CA PRO A 74 12.23 -19.03 12.15
C PRO A 74 13.27 -19.18 13.29
N ALA A 75 14.24 -20.06 13.15
CA ALA A 75 15.32 -20.24 14.12
C ALA A 75 16.21 -18.98 14.28
N ASP A 76 16.23 -18.12 13.26
CA ASP A 76 17.01 -16.88 13.28
C ASP A 76 16.32 -15.70 13.97
N ARG A 77 15.06 -15.85 14.38
CA ARG A 77 14.24 -14.77 14.94
C ARG A 77 14.97 -14.01 16.06
N SER A 78 15.45 -14.72 17.07
CA SER A 78 16.10 -14.08 18.24
C SER A 78 17.38 -13.31 17.86
N ARG A 79 18.18 -13.84 16.94
CA ARG A 79 19.36 -13.15 16.41
C ARG A 79 18.96 -11.90 15.62
N THR A 80 17.91 -12.01 14.84
CA THR A 80 17.39 -10.90 14.01
C THR A 80 16.81 -9.78 14.87
N GLU A 81 16.13 -10.07 15.97
CA GLU A 81 15.65 -9.05 16.91
C GLU A 81 16.82 -8.23 17.49
N LYS A 82 17.93 -8.88 17.84
CA LYS A 82 19.14 -8.16 18.29
C LYS A 82 19.76 -7.32 17.18
N ALA A 83 19.79 -7.83 15.95
CA ALA A 83 20.26 -7.07 14.78
C ALA A 83 19.35 -5.87 14.49
N ALA A 84 18.03 -6.04 14.56
CA ALA A 84 17.08 -4.95 14.41
C ALA A 84 17.30 -3.86 15.46
N LEU A 85 17.49 -4.23 16.73
CA LEU A 85 17.76 -3.25 17.81
C LEU A 85 19.01 -2.42 17.53
N SER A 86 20.05 -2.99 16.90
CA SER A 86 21.27 -2.24 16.55
C SER A 86 21.04 -1.17 15.49
N GLN A 87 19.95 -1.27 14.70
CA GLN A 87 19.54 -0.29 13.69
C GLN A 87 18.87 0.96 14.29
N CYS A 88 18.66 1.02 15.60
CA CYS A 88 18.05 2.18 16.24
C CYS A 88 18.87 3.49 16.13
N LYS A 89 20.09 3.42 15.64
CA LYS A 89 20.89 4.61 15.27
C LYS A 89 20.32 5.32 14.03
N ASN A 90 19.73 4.56 13.11
CA ASN A 90 19.01 5.05 11.93
C ASN A 90 17.66 4.32 11.81
N PRO A 91 16.68 4.67 12.64
CA PRO A 91 15.45 3.90 12.78
C PRO A 91 14.52 4.06 11.59
N TYR A 92 13.81 2.99 11.29
CA TYR A 92 12.60 3.04 10.48
C TYR A 92 11.49 3.73 11.28
N VAL A 93 10.86 4.74 10.68
CA VAL A 93 9.80 5.50 11.35
C VAL A 93 8.44 5.06 10.79
N ILE A 94 7.58 4.58 11.67
CA ILE A 94 6.16 4.36 11.39
C ILE A 94 5.42 5.60 11.89
N GLY A 95 4.92 6.42 10.97
CA GLY A 95 4.18 7.65 11.28
C GLY A 95 2.69 7.38 11.52
N ALA A 96 2.02 8.33 12.14
CA ALA A 96 0.56 8.34 12.20
C ALA A 96 -0.02 8.84 10.87
N GLY A 97 -1.00 8.14 10.33
CA GLY A 97 -1.74 8.56 9.15
C GLY A 97 -2.85 9.56 9.51
N ALA A 98 -3.17 10.47 8.59
CA ALA A 98 -4.20 11.48 8.78
C ALA A 98 -5.62 10.89 8.87
N SER A 99 -5.81 9.70 8.31
CA SER A 99 -7.10 9.01 8.28
C SER A 99 -7.19 7.86 9.31
N GLY A 100 -6.31 7.84 10.32
CA GLY A 100 -6.29 6.82 11.38
C GLY A 100 -5.53 5.55 11.01
N GLY A 101 -4.75 5.57 9.92
CA GLY A 101 -3.81 4.53 9.54
C GLY A 101 -2.40 4.81 10.02
N VAL A 102 -1.43 4.17 9.38
CA VAL A 102 0.00 4.35 9.63
C VAL A 102 0.74 4.69 8.34
N ILE A 103 1.77 5.52 8.43
CA ILE A 103 2.62 5.86 7.28
C ILE A 103 3.76 4.84 7.21
N MET A 104 3.74 4.01 6.19
CA MET A 104 4.74 2.97 5.93
C MET A 104 4.98 2.80 4.43
N HIS A 105 6.07 2.12 4.08
CA HIS A 105 6.35 1.74 2.70
C HIS A 105 5.63 0.43 2.34
N LEU A 106 5.09 0.34 1.14
CA LEU A 106 4.77 -0.95 0.51
C LEU A 106 6.05 -1.67 0.06
N ALA A 107 5.92 -2.92 -0.35
CA ALA A 107 7.01 -3.64 -0.97
C ALA A 107 7.51 -2.89 -2.21
N ASP A 108 8.83 -2.78 -2.35
CA ASP A 108 9.51 -2.19 -3.51
C ASP A 108 9.15 -0.72 -3.84
N GLN A 109 8.54 -0.01 -2.90
CA GLN A 109 8.21 1.41 -3.07
C GLN A 109 9.07 2.30 -2.18
N ALA A 110 9.68 3.32 -2.81
CA ALA A 110 10.54 4.28 -2.12
C ALA A 110 9.74 5.34 -1.33
N THR A 111 8.49 5.57 -1.70
CA THR A 111 7.64 6.59 -1.06
C THR A 111 6.70 5.92 -0.07
N PRO A 112 6.70 6.34 1.21
CA PRO A 112 5.74 5.84 2.18
C PRO A 112 4.35 6.39 1.90
N GLN A 113 3.33 5.62 2.26
CA GLN A 113 1.93 6.01 2.12
C GLN A 113 1.13 5.60 3.36
N GLU A 114 -0.08 6.11 3.48
CA GLU A 114 -0.96 5.71 4.57
C GLU A 114 -1.52 4.31 4.31
N LEU A 115 -1.27 3.41 5.25
CA LEU A 115 -1.76 2.04 5.25
C LEU A 115 -2.75 1.87 6.40
N ARG A 116 -3.74 1.00 6.19
CA ARG A 116 -4.77 0.66 7.18
C ARG A 116 -4.43 -0.62 7.92
N LEU A 117 -4.83 -0.68 9.18
CA LEU A 117 -4.87 -1.93 9.92
C LEU A 117 -6.22 -2.59 9.66
N LYS A 118 -6.21 -3.84 9.27
CA LYS A 118 -7.37 -4.64 8.90
C LYS A 118 -7.40 -5.92 9.73
N GLY A 119 -8.59 -6.34 10.14
CA GLY A 119 -8.80 -7.63 10.77
C GLY A 119 -9.34 -8.66 9.78
N SER A 120 -9.35 -9.92 10.19
CA SER A 120 -10.04 -10.99 9.48
C SER A 120 -10.95 -11.76 10.43
N PRO A 121 -11.95 -12.50 9.91
CA PRO A 121 -12.81 -13.36 10.74
C PRO A 121 -12.03 -14.40 11.53
N GLY A 122 -10.82 -14.79 11.08
CA GLY A 122 -9.92 -15.69 11.80
C GLY A 122 -9.05 -15.02 12.86
N GLY A 123 -9.28 -13.74 13.20
CA GLY A 123 -8.55 -13.01 14.24
C GLY A 123 -7.15 -12.54 13.84
N LYS A 124 -6.76 -12.70 12.58
CA LYS A 124 -5.49 -12.18 12.09
C LYS A 124 -5.58 -10.70 11.79
N ASN A 125 -4.46 -10.00 11.93
CA ASN A 125 -4.32 -8.59 11.61
C ASN A 125 -3.40 -8.39 10.41
N TYR A 126 -3.70 -7.37 9.62
CA TYR A 126 -2.97 -7.03 8.40
C TYR A 126 -2.70 -5.52 8.34
N ILE A 127 -1.68 -5.14 7.59
CA ILE A 127 -1.36 -3.75 7.27
C ILE A 127 -1.26 -3.63 5.76
N GLY A 128 -2.02 -2.72 5.15
CA GLY A 128 -1.99 -2.50 3.72
C GLY A 128 -2.82 -1.31 3.26
N PRO A 129 -2.94 -1.08 1.95
CA PRO A 129 -3.78 -0.02 1.39
C PRO A 129 -5.23 -0.13 1.87
N ALA A 130 -5.99 0.96 1.79
CA ALA A 130 -7.41 0.93 2.08
C ALA A 130 -8.17 -0.10 1.22
N GLY A 131 -9.26 -0.65 1.76
CA GLY A 131 -10.05 -1.68 1.09
C GLY A 131 -9.83 -3.09 1.67
N PRO A 132 -10.33 -4.14 1.00
CA PRO A 132 -10.25 -5.51 1.47
C PRO A 132 -8.78 -6.00 1.58
N ILE A 133 -8.60 -7.12 2.28
CA ILE A 133 -7.27 -7.78 2.38
C ILE A 133 -6.87 -8.25 0.98
N ALA A 134 -5.68 -7.85 0.53
CA ALA A 134 -5.16 -8.10 -0.81
C ALA A 134 -3.65 -8.43 -0.77
N GLU A 135 -3.08 -8.78 -1.92
CA GLU A 135 -1.66 -9.18 -2.02
C GLU A 135 -0.67 -8.12 -1.52
N GLN A 136 -1.01 -6.84 -1.66
CA GLN A 136 -0.17 -5.73 -1.18
C GLN A 136 -0.12 -5.62 0.35
N ASP A 137 -0.99 -6.34 1.05
CA ASP A 137 -1.01 -6.35 2.50
C ASP A 137 0.14 -7.19 3.06
N ARG A 138 0.44 -6.94 4.30
CA ARG A 138 1.30 -7.80 5.14
C ARG A 138 0.53 -8.26 6.36
N GLU A 139 0.61 -9.55 6.66
CA GLU A 139 0.09 -10.12 7.90
C GLU A 139 0.94 -9.65 9.07
N ILE A 140 0.33 -9.27 10.18
CA ILE A 140 1.01 -9.14 11.46
C ILE A 140 1.10 -10.54 12.07
N VAL A 141 2.27 -11.13 11.97
CA VAL A 141 2.55 -12.49 12.49
C VAL A 141 2.57 -12.50 14.01
N SER A 142 3.13 -11.45 14.61
CA SER A 142 3.11 -11.25 16.06
C SER A 142 3.35 -9.78 16.42
N PHE A 143 2.76 -9.36 17.55
CA PHE A 143 2.98 -8.04 18.14
C PHE A 143 2.80 -8.12 19.65
N ASP A 144 3.77 -7.60 20.39
CA ASP A 144 3.77 -7.54 21.87
C ASP A 144 3.96 -6.10 22.42
N GLY A 145 3.84 -5.09 21.54
CA GLY A 145 4.09 -3.68 21.87
C GLY A 145 5.55 -3.27 21.74
N ARG A 146 6.50 -4.21 21.83
CA ARG A 146 7.94 -3.98 21.71
C ARG A 146 8.50 -4.53 20.41
N VAL A 147 8.04 -5.69 19.98
CA VAL A 147 8.45 -6.36 18.74
C VAL A 147 7.23 -6.54 17.86
N LEU A 148 7.30 -6.04 16.64
CA LEU A 148 6.32 -6.26 15.58
C LEU A 148 6.97 -7.15 14.52
N VAL A 149 6.33 -8.26 14.19
CA VAL A 149 6.76 -9.14 13.09
C VAL A 149 5.68 -9.14 12.03
N THR A 150 6.05 -8.82 10.78
CA THR A 150 5.14 -8.84 9.64
C THR A 150 5.67 -9.71 8.52
N ARG A 151 4.76 -10.21 7.67
CA ARG A 151 5.08 -10.96 6.46
C ARG A 151 4.17 -10.53 5.33
N PHE A 152 4.73 -10.27 4.15
CA PHE A 152 3.96 -9.91 2.97
C PHE A 152 3.06 -11.06 2.52
N LEU A 153 1.84 -10.73 2.03
CA LEU A 153 0.96 -11.72 1.41
C LEU A 153 1.41 -12.02 -0.02
N ASP A 154 1.95 -11.03 -0.73
CA ASP A 154 2.60 -11.24 -2.01
C ASP A 154 3.75 -12.24 -1.87
N LYS A 155 3.72 -13.30 -2.69
CA LYS A 155 4.67 -14.44 -2.58
C LYS A 155 6.09 -14.04 -2.95
N ASP A 156 6.25 -13.15 -3.93
CA ASP A 156 7.56 -12.71 -4.39
C ASP A 156 8.20 -11.78 -3.36
N ALA A 157 7.44 -10.84 -2.80
CA ALA A 157 7.88 -10.02 -1.70
C ALA A 157 8.19 -10.87 -0.44
N ALA A 158 7.34 -11.84 -0.10
CA ALA A 158 7.57 -12.75 1.02
C ALA A 158 8.85 -13.59 0.83
N THR A 159 9.16 -13.98 -0.40
CA THR A 159 10.39 -14.73 -0.71
C THR A 159 11.62 -13.82 -0.62
N ARG A 160 11.54 -12.56 -1.04
CA ARG A 160 12.66 -11.61 -0.97
C ARG A 160 12.93 -11.09 0.43
N TYR A 161 11.89 -10.74 1.16
CA TYR A 161 11.99 -10.04 2.45
C TYR A 161 11.81 -10.94 3.67
N GLY A 162 11.19 -12.10 3.52
CA GLY A 162 10.90 -13.01 4.63
C GLY A 162 9.97 -12.38 5.68
N ASN A 163 10.25 -12.67 6.94
CA ASN A 163 9.57 -12.06 8.07
C ASN A 163 10.32 -10.79 8.48
N MET A 164 9.66 -9.65 8.34
CA MET A 164 10.19 -8.35 8.74
C MET A 164 10.03 -8.18 10.25
N VAL A 165 11.12 -7.85 10.94
CA VAL A 165 11.17 -7.69 12.39
C VAL A 165 11.43 -6.23 12.71
N TYR A 166 10.50 -5.61 13.39
CA TYR A 166 10.60 -4.25 13.91
C TYR A 166 10.77 -4.33 15.43
N VAL A 167 11.87 -3.82 15.95
CA VAL A 167 12.12 -3.72 17.40
C VAL A 167 12.04 -2.26 17.81
N ARG A 168 11.21 -1.95 18.80
CA ARG A 168 11.01 -0.56 19.25
C ARG A 168 12.29 0.02 19.81
N CYS A 169 12.71 1.18 19.31
CA CYS A 169 13.97 1.83 19.68
C CYS A 169 13.92 2.52 21.03
N SER A 170 12.74 2.94 21.48
CA SER A 170 12.55 3.56 22.79
C SER A 170 11.29 2.99 23.41
N PRO A 171 11.21 2.85 24.73
CA PRO A 171 9.96 2.55 25.41
C PRO A 171 8.88 3.53 24.97
N ARG A 172 7.61 3.09 24.97
CA ARG A 172 6.49 4.00 24.79
C ARG A 172 6.44 4.92 26.02
N ALA A 173 6.44 6.24 25.78
CA ALA A 173 6.25 7.24 26.83
C ALA A 173 4.87 7.14 27.44
#